data_c2ee96451f77962b66f1672c35d50698
#
_entry.id   c2ee96451f77962b66f1672c35d50698
#
_cell.length_a   1.000
_cell.length_b   1.000
_cell.length_c   1.000
_cell.angle_alpha   90.00
_cell.angle_beta   90.00
_cell.angle_gamma   90.00
#
_symmetry.space_group_name_H-M   'P 1'
#
loop_
_entity.id
_entity.type
_entity.pdbx_description
1 polymer ?
#
loop_
_entity_poly.entity_id
_entity_poly.type
_entity_poly.pdbx_seq_one_letter_code
_entity_poly.pdbx_strand_id
1 'polypeptide(L)'
;MLITERHWQDFEVFVRKYRQAAKELAESEGPASLATATVSEWQFTRWVRGETRRPHRDARRILAYLFRPIPVGNLFAPPLSVPADTRGSVTEDDRGESGAEELGREEDMVTDAASESAEWAARVESSNVGPHTMEQLEADIRRIVTTYPNRPVEPLFHEVRGLRNRAFELLEGRQPPHFTSDLYVAAGVLCGILANASFDLGRYEAAETQARTAFMCAELAGHNGLRAWVRGLQALVAYWGGRAAVAVRLADSGADFSPESGTAHIRLASIKARAYGQLNHSTEAITALRDAENMRELLTDGDDLPGGMMAFPFEKQRFYASSTHLWLGPAHLEEAEAAADEAVSMFESAPPQKRRLGEMSLARMDLALARLGRGEIEGAAHQVHAVLESNSRRGTESVRKRLSHFTSTLAQHPSSTSPTAIGLREALLAHQHRSTPTLPCGGSQ
;
A
#
# COMPACT_ATOMS: atom_id res chain seq x y z
N MET A 1 11.23 -42.27 7.28
CA MET A 1 11.18 -43.72 7.18
C MET A 1 10.20 -44.21 6.12
N LEU A 2 8.88 -44.08 6.24
CA LEU A 2 7.90 -44.59 5.26
C LEU A 2 7.99 -44.04 3.83
N ILE A 3 8.33 -42.78 3.66
CA ILE A 3 8.54 -42.17 2.34
C ILE A 3 9.79 -42.79 1.68
N THR A 4 10.82 -43.11 2.47
CA THR A 4 12.05 -43.75 1.99
C THR A 4 11.78 -45.20 1.62
N GLU A 5 11.01 -45.93 2.42
CA GLU A 5 10.65 -47.33 2.17
C GLU A 5 9.77 -47.50 0.91
N ARG A 6 8.97 -46.49 0.57
CA ARG A 6 8.13 -46.49 -0.62
C ARG A 6 8.77 -45.84 -1.84
N HIS A 7 10.01 -45.37 -1.77
CA HIS A 7 10.73 -44.65 -2.82
C HIS A 7 10.03 -43.37 -3.29
N TRP A 8 9.35 -42.62 -2.35
CA TRP A 8 8.60 -41.39 -2.64
C TRP A 8 9.33 -40.12 -2.14
N GLN A 9 10.68 -40.16 -2.10
CA GLN A 9 11.50 -39.01 -1.68
C GLN A 9 11.48 -37.87 -2.69
N ASP A 10 11.22 -38.19 -3.96
CA ASP A 10 11.06 -37.23 -5.02
C ASP A 10 9.68 -36.54 -4.92
N PHE A 11 9.67 -35.21 -4.94
CA PHE A 11 8.44 -34.44 -4.79
C PHE A 11 7.43 -34.73 -5.89
N GLU A 12 7.86 -34.86 -7.14
CA GLU A 12 7.00 -35.11 -8.30
C GLU A 12 6.33 -36.50 -8.18
N VAL A 13 7.02 -37.46 -7.67
CA VAL A 13 6.48 -38.80 -7.42
C VAL A 13 5.46 -38.75 -6.28
N PHE A 14 5.80 -38.06 -5.19
CA PHE A 14 4.91 -37.94 -4.03
C PHE A 14 3.62 -37.17 -4.37
N VAL A 15 3.71 -36.03 -5.02
CA VAL A 15 2.55 -35.19 -5.34
C VAL A 15 1.58 -35.91 -6.29
N ARG A 16 2.10 -36.69 -7.20
CA ARG A 16 1.26 -37.51 -8.10
C ARG A 16 0.46 -38.55 -7.31
N LYS A 17 1.10 -39.25 -6.38
CA LYS A 17 0.43 -40.24 -5.51
C LYS A 17 -0.57 -39.55 -4.57
N TYR A 18 -0.21 -38.43 -4.04
CA TYR A 18 -1.10 -37.62 -3.18
C TYR A 18 -2.35 -37.20 -3.91
N ARG A 19 -2.23 -36.62 -5.15
CA ARG A 19 -3.37 -36.22 -5.98
C ARG A 19 -4.25 -37.38 -6.38
N GLN A 20 -3.67 -38.55 -6.67
CA GLN A 20 -4.41 -39.77 -6.97
C GLN A 20 -5.24 -40.21 -5.75
N ALA A 21 -4.64 -40.29 -4.58
CA ALA A 21 -5.32 -40.63 -3.34
C ALA A 21 -6.43 -39.64 -2.99
N ALA A 22 -6.21 -38.36 -3.25
CA ALA A 22 -7.21 -37.29 -3.06
C ALA A 22 -8.45 -37.50 -3.94
N LYS A 23 -8.28 -37.86 -5.20
CA LYS A 23 -9.39 -38.17 -6.12
C LYS A 23 -10.15 -39.43 -5.71
N GLU A 24 -9.44 -40.53 -5.43
CA GLU A 24 -10.04 -41.77 -4.98
C GLU A 24 -10.85 -41.61 -3.68
N LEU A 25 -10.33 -40.82 -2.75
CA LEU A 25 -11.02 -40.51 -1.50
C LEU A 25 -12.25 -39.64 -1.73
N ALA A 26 -12.20 -38.67 -2.65
CA ALA A 26 -13.34 -37.82 -3.00
C ALA A 26 -14.45 -38.63 -3.66
N GLU A 27 -14.11 -39.62 -4.48
CA GLU A 27 -15.07 -40.48 -5.17
C GLU A 27 -15.71 -41.55 -4.22
N SER A 28 -15.02 -41.94 -3.17
CA SER A 28 -15.49 -43.00 -2.27
C SER A 28 -16.34 -42.48 -1.10
N GLU A 29 -15.93 -41.41 -0.41
CA GLU A 29 -16.56 -40.97 0.86
C GLU A 29 -16.38 -39.49 1.18
N GLY A 30 -15.71 -38.74 0.32
CA GLY A 30 -15.26 -37.37 0.65
C GLY A 30 -16.05 -36.26 0.00
N PRO A 31 -15.95 -35.02 0.50
CA PRO A 31 -16.47 -33.86 -0.19
C PRO A 31 -15.72 -33.65 -1.54
N ALA A 32 -16.46 -33.26 -2.57
CA ALA A 32 -15.92 -33.04 -3.93
C ALA A 32 -14.69 -32.08 -3.97
N SER A 33 -14.55 -31.23 -2.96
CA SER A 33 -13.40 -30.33 -2.79
C SER A 33 -12.06 -31.06 -2.61
N LEU A 34 -12.06 -32.32 -2.13
CA LEU A 34 -10.83 -33.11 -2.00
C LEU A 34 -10.23 -33.51 -3.33
N ALA A 35 -11.04 -33.64 -4.39
CA ALA A 35 -10.56 -34.08 -5.70
C ALA A 35 -9.50 -33.15 -6.33
N THR A 36 -9.47 -31.86 -5.93
CA THR A 36 -8.50 -30.87 -6.38
C THR A 36 -7.37 -30.60 -5.39
N ALA A 37 -7.33 -31.35 -4.27
CA ALA A 37 -6.33 -31.15 -3.24
C ALA A 37 -4.92 -31.50 -3.74
N THR A 38 -3.97 -30.63 -3.45
CA THR A 38 -2.54 -30.81 -3.78
C THR A 38 -1.68 -30.39 -2.60
N VAL A 39 -0.38 -30.70 -2.68
CA VAL A 39 0.62 -30.29 -1.69
C VAL A 39 1.74 -29.55 -2.41
N SER A 40 2.25 -28.47 -1.82
CA SER A 40 3.40 -27.76 -2.35
C SER A 40 4.71 -28.44 -1.95
N GLU A 41 5.79 -28.18 -2.72
CA GLU A 41 7.13 -28.73 -2.42
C GLU A 41 7.62 -28.28 -1.04
N TRP A 42 7.31 -27.03 -0.65
CA TRP A 42 7.62 -26.50 0.67
C TRP A 42 6.89 -27.27 1.80
N GLN A 43 5.59 -27.59 1.62
CA GLN A 43 4.84 -28.40 2.59
C GLN A 43 5.39 -29.81 2.68
N PHE A 44 5.68 -30.45 1.54
CA PHE A 44 6.27 -31.77 1.48
C PHE A 44 7.61 -31.81 2.21
N THR A 45 8.51 -30.86 1.94
CA THR A 45 9.83 -30.78 2.60
C THR A 45 9.71 -30.64 4.11
N ARG A 46 8.77 -29.85 4.61
CA ARG A 46 8.51 -29.73 6.05
C ARG A 46 7.97 -31.01 6.68
N TRP A 47 7.13 -31.75 5.95
CA TRP A 47 6.64 -33.05 6.43
C TRP A 47 7.78 -34.06 6.53
N VAL A 48 8.64 -34.13 5.53
CA VAL A 48 9.80 -35.05 5.50
C VAL A 48 10.81 -34.76 6.60
N ARG A 49 11.01 -33.46 6.91
CA ARG A 49 11.91 -32.99 7.99
C ARG A 49 11.32 -33.10 9.39
N GLY A 50 10.06 -33.51 9.52
CA GLY A 50 9.38 -33.58 10.81
C GLY A 50 9.07 -32.20 11.45
N GLU A 51 9.15 -31.11 10.67
CA GLU A 51 8.88 -29.75 11.13
C GLU A 51 7.37 -29.49 11.31
N THR A 52 6.53 -30.34 10.71
CA THR A 52 5.08 -30.27 10.83
C THR A 52 4.59 -31.36 11.74
N ARG A 53 4.17 -31.04 12.93
CA ARG A 53 3.60 -32.00 13.88
C ARG A 53 2.19 -32.46 13.49
N ARG A 54 1.43 -31.61 12.82
CA ARG A 54 0.02 -31.89 12.47
C ARG A 54 -0.36 -31.24 11.14
N PRO A 55 -0.50 -31.97 10.03
CA PRO A 55 -0.99 -31.43 8.77
C PRO A 55 -2.45 -30.97 8.83
N HIS A 56 -2.89 -30.11 7.89
CA HIS A 56 -4.27 -29.67 7.76
C HIS A 56 -5.24 -30.85 7.64
N ARG A 57 -6.51 -30.65 8.06
CA ARG A 57 -7.55 -31.69 8.13
C ARG A 57 -7.66 -32.53 6.85
N ASP A 58 -7.72 -31.89 5.69
CA ASP A 58 -7.86 -32.58 4.40
C ASP A 58 -6.57 -33.34 4.03
N ALA A 59 -5.41 -32.74 4.31
CA ALA A 59 -4.12 -33.42 4.14
C ALA A 59 -4.03 -34.65 5.03
N ARG A 60 -4.50 -34.61 6.27
CA ARG A 60 -4.53 -35.77 7.17
C ARG A 60 -5.42 -36.89 6.62
N ARG A 61 -6.61 -36.56 6.08
CA ARG A 61 -7.51 -37.57 5.47
C ARG A 61 -6.86 -38.25 4.28
N ILE A 62 -6.23 -37.46 3.40
CA ILE A 62 -5.53 -37.96 2.22
C ILE A 62 -4.31 -38.82 2.62
N LEU A 63 -3.53 -38.38 3.62
CA LEU A 63 -2.38 -39.10 4.14
C LEU A 63 -2.81 -40.40 4.85
N ALA A 64 -3.93 -40.39 5.60
CA ALA A 64 -4.51 -41.60 6.20
C ALA A 64 -4.88 -42.62 5.15
N TYR A 65 -5.47 -42.18 4.05
CA TYR A 65 -5.80 -43.04 2.91
C TYR A 65 -4.55 -43.56 2.20
N LEU A 66 -3.59 -42.69 1.94
CA LEU A 66 -2.35 -43.00 1.21
C LEU A 66 -1.42 -43.97 1.95
N PHE A 67 -1.39 -43.90 3.28
CA PHE A 67 -0.49 -44.67 4.13
C PHE A 67 -1.18 -45.80 4.92
N ARG A 68 -2.42 -46.18 4.58
CA ARG A 68 -3.12 -47.31 5.20
C ARG A 68 -2.22 -48.58 5.28
N PRO A 69 -2.24 -49.32 6.38
CA PRO A 69 -3.09 -49.22 7.57
C PRO A 69 -2.50 -48.36 8.72
N ILE A 70 -1.48 -47.54 8.47
CA ILE A 70 -0.75 -46.77 9.49
C ILE A 70 -1.58 -45.53 9.90
N PRO A 71 -1.88 -45.33 11.19
CA PRO A 71 -2.55 -44.14 11.68
C PRO A 71 -1.73 -42.86 11.38
N VAL A 72 -2.39 -41.78 10.94
CA VAL A 72 -1.71 -40.51 10.59
C VAL A 72 -0.92 -39.94 11.76
N GLY A 73 -1.40 -40.09 12.99
CA GLY A 73 -0.67 -39.68 14.20
C GLY A 73 0.75 -40.27 14.27
N ASN A 74 0.92 -41.53 13.85
CA ASN A 74 2.21 -42.21 13.87
C ASN A 74 3.17 -41.75 12.75
N LEU A 75 2.64 -41.12 11.70
CA LEU A 75 3.46 -40.54 10.61
C LEU A 75 4.23 -39.29 11.05
N PHE A 76 3.70 -38.57 12.05
CA PHE A 76 4.24 -37.32 12.55
C PHE A 76 4.66 -37.39 14.03
N ALA A 77 4.64 -38.57 14.65
CA ALA A 77 5.12 -38.79 16.00
C ALA A 77 6.67 -38.74 16.06
N PRO A 78 7.26 -38.24 17.15
CA PRO A 78 8.70 -38.33 17.36
C PRO A 78 9.12 -39.81 17.38
N PRO A 79 10.35 -40.16 16.92
CA PRO A 79 10.83 -41.54 16.94
C PRO A 79 10.83 -42.06 18.38
N LEU A 80 10.13 -43.15 18.62
CA LEU A 80 10.12 -43.84 19.92
C LEU A 80 11.53 -44.36 20.21
N SER A 81 12.14 -43.86 21.29
CA SER A 81 13.30 -44.51 21.90
C SER A 81 12.85 -45.82 22.50
N VAL A 82 13.38 -46.93 21.97
CA VAL A 82 13.15 -48.29 22.45
C VAL A 82 13.90 -48.47 23.77
N PRO A 83 13.25 -48.81 24.89
CA PRO A 83 13.91 -49.49 26.00
C PRO A 83 13.88 -50.99 25.74
N ALA A 84 15.02 -51.63 25.94
CA ALA A 84 15.18 -53.07 25.84
C ALA A 84 14.58 -53.80 27.05
N ASP A 85 14.06 -54.99 26.77
CA ASP A 85 13.76 -56.13 27.65
C ASP A 85 12.76 -55.98 28.79
N THR A 86 11.67 -56.73 28.66
CA THR A 86 11.38 -57.80 29.63
C THR A 86 10.39 -58.82 29.03
N ARG A 87 10.83 -60.10 29.01
CA ARG A 87 10.00 -61.30 28.80
C ARG A 87 9.18 -61.55 30.06
N GLY A 88 7.91 -61.92 29.90
CA GLY A 88 7.12 -62.42 31.03
C GLY A 88 5.69 -62.80 30.69
N SER A 89 5.52 -64.07 30.31
CA SER A 89 4.44 -65.07 30.55
C SER A 89 2.96 -64.66 30.31
N VAL A 90 2.40 -65.49 29.44
CA VAL A 90 0.98 -65.79 29.19
C VAL A 90 0.28 -66.33 30.44
N THR A 91 -0.93 -65.79 30.73
CA THR A 91 -2.03 -66.65 31.24
C THR A 91 -3.35 -66.03 30.70
N GLU A 92 -4.12 -66.90 30.08
CA GLU A 92 -5.51 -66.75 29.68
C GLU A 92 -6.40 -66.43 30.90
N ASP A 93 -7.30 -65.45 30.78
CA ASP A 93 -8.70 -65.68 31.24
C ASP A 93 -9.66 -64.76 30.42
N ASP A 94 -10.63 -65.42 29.81
CA ASP A 94 -11.62 -64.84 28.89
C ASP A 94 -12.93 -64.61 29.65
N ARG A 95 -13.61 -63.54 29.32
CA ARG A 95 -15.02 -63.17 29.61
C ARG A 95 -15.28 -62.09 30.66
N GLY A 96 -15.44 -60.88 30.16
CA GLY A 96 -16.18 -59.84 30.93
C GLY A 96 -15.93 -58.37 30.63
N GLU A 97 -15.28 -57.99 29.51
CA GLU A 97 -14.78 -56.63 29.32
C GLU A 97 -15.33 -55.83 28.11
N SER A 98 -16.40 -56.26 27.44
CA SER A 98 -16.91 -55.51 26.26
C SER A 98 -17.56 -54.16 26.61
N GLY A 99 -18.12 -53.97 27.81
CA GLY A 99 -18.77 -52.72 28.19
C GLY A 99 -17.84 -51.67 28.84
N ALA A 100 -16.76 -52.11 29.49
CA ALA A 100 -15.79 -51.19 30.11
C ALA A 100 -14.81 -50.58 29.10
N GLU A 101 -14.43 -51.33 28.05
CA GLU A 101 -13.59 -50.81 26.96
C GLU A 101 -14.31 -49.80 26.05
N GLU A 102 -15.63 -49.93 25.86
CA GLU A 102 -16.43 -48.99 25.08
C GLU A 102 -16.61 -47.66 25.82
N LEU A 103 -16.90 -47.71 27.14
CA LEU A 103 -16.99 -46.52 28.03
C LEU A 103 -15.60 -45.82 28.13
N GLY A 104 -14.51 -46.57 28.27
CA GLY A 104 -13.16 -45.98 28.29
C GLY A 104 -12.77 -45.29 26.97
N ARG A 105 -13.19 -45.85 25.81
CA ARG A 105 -12.98 -45.19 24.50
C ARG A 105 -13.81 -43.94 24.30
N GLU A 106 -15.02 -43.88 24.82
CA GLU A 106 -15.86 -42.69 24.78
C GLU A 106 -15.31 -41.56 25.70
N GLU A 107 -14.83 -41.89 26.89
CA GLU A 107 -14.18 -40.97 27.82
C GLU A 107 -12.86 -40.42 27.24
N ASP A 108 -12.04 -41.26 26.63
CA ASP A 108 -10.80 -40.84 25.96
C ASP A 108 -11.10 -39.90 24.78
N MET A 109 -12.10 -40.20 23.95
CA MET A 109 -12.49 -39.37 22.82
C MET A 109 -13.01 -38.01 23.26
N VAL A 110 -13.79 -37.93 24.33
CA VAL A 110 -14.30 -36.68 24.91
C VAL A 110 -13.16 -35.84 25.51
N THR A 111 -12.23 -36.52 26.21
CA THR A 111 -11.05 -35.91 26.83
C THR A 111 -10.10 -35.34 25.77
N ASP A 112 -9.88 -36.10 24.68
CA ASP A 112 -9.07 -35.66 23.54
C ASP A 112 -9.71 -34.43 22.85
N ALA A 113 -11.01 -34.46 22.65
CA ALA A 113 -11.74 -33.31 22.07
C ALA A 113 -11.66 -32.06 22.96
N ALA A 114 -11.77 -32.24 24.28
CA ALA A 114 -11.61 -31.15 25.25
C ALA A 114 -10.18 -30.60 25.26
N SER A 115 -9.17 -31.50 25.22
CA SER A 115 -7.76 -31.11 25.12
C SER A 115 -7.46 -30.37 23.82
N GLU A 116 -7.99 -30.86 22.68
CA GLU A 116 -7.89 -30.17 21.39
C GLU A 116 -8.49 -28.77 21.42
N SER A 117 -9.63 -28.61 22.07
CA SER A 117 -10.31 -27.32 22.24
C SER A 117 -9.49 -26.37 23.12
N ALA A 118 -8.92 -26.86 24.23
CA ALA A 118 -8.07 -26.07 25.11
C ALA A 118 -6.78 -25.63 24.42
N GLU A 119 -6.13 -26.53 23.65
CA GLU A 119 -4.96 -26.18 22.85
C GLU A 119 -5.28 -25.16 21.75
N TRP A 120 -6.45 -25.26 21.14
CA TRP A 120 -6.91 -24.29 20.17
C TRP A 120 -7.12 -22.93 20.81
N ALA A 121 -7.80 -22.86 21.96
CA ALA A 121 -8.03 -21.63 22.72
C ALA A 121 -6.70 -20.96 23.11
N ALA A 122 -5.74 -21.71 23.65
CA ALA A 122 -4.42 -21.19 23.99
C ALA A 122 -3.65 -20.65 22.78
N ARG A 123 -3.84 -21.25 21.60
CA ARG A 123 -3.24 -20.74 20.35
C ARG A 123 -3.92 -19.46 19.85
N VAL A 124 -5.21 -19.33 20.03
CA VAL A 124 -5.97 -18.11 19.64
C VAL A 124 -5.65 -16.95 20.57
N GLU A 125 -5.43 -17.22 21.86
CA GLU A 125 -5.03 -16.20 22.83
C GLU A 125 -3.59 -15.71 22.62
N SER A 126 -2.71 -16.51 21.99
CA SER A 126 -1.33 -16.09 21.68
C SER A 126 -1.31 -15.13 20.50
N SER A 127 -1.25 -13.83 20.78
CA SER A 127 -1.15 -12.76 19.78
C SER A 127 0.27 -12.18 19.74
N ASN A 128 0.78 -11.89 18.53
CA ASN A 128 2.00 -11.11 18.35
C ASN A 128 1.73 -9.61 18.31
N VAL A 129 0.47 -9.21 18.42
CA VAL A 129 -0.01 -7.82 18.40
C VAL A 129 -0.93 -7.59 19.59
N GLY A 130 -0.64 -6.56 20.36
CA GLY A 130 -1.49 -6.06 21.43
C GLY A 130 -1.93 -4.61 21.17
N PRO A 131 -2.85 -4.07 22.00
CA PRO A 131 -3.32 -2.70 21.87
C PRO A 131 -2.18 -1.67 21.82
N HIS A 132 -1.19 -1.79 22.69
CA HIS A 132 -0.04 -0.86 22.72
C HIS A 132 0.78 -0.87 21.42
N THR A 133 0.93 -2.03 20.77
CA THR A 133 1.62 -2.12 19.48
C THR A 133 0.85 -1.36 18.40
N MET A 134 -0.49 -1.48 18.39
CA MET A 134 -1.34 -0.76 17.44
C MET A 134 -1.34 0.75 17.72
N GLU A 135 -1.51 1.18 18.97
CA GLU A 135 -1.44 2.58 19.39
C GLU A 135 -0.12 3.23 18.97
N GLN A 136 1.01 2.54 19.16
CA GLN A 136 2.32 3.05 18.75
C GLN A 136 2.42 3.17 17.23
N LEU A 137 1.98 2.15 16.48
CA LEU A 137 2.01 2.16 15.02
C LEU A 137 1.13 3.29 14.45
N GLU A 138 -0.05 3.49 15.00
CA GLU A 138 -0.94 4.59 14.62
C GLU A 138 -0.36 5.96 14.97
N ALA A 139 0.28 6.11 16.13
CA ALA A 139 0.94 7.35 16.54
C ALA A 139 2.09 7.69 15.58
N ASP A 140 2.91 6.71 15.20
CA ASP A 140 3.99 6.88 14.23
C ASP A 140 3.47 7.24 12.84
N ILE A 141 2.42 6.58 12.36
CA ILE A 141 1.75 6.91 11.09
C ILE A 141 1.22 8.34 11.15
N ARG A 142 0.51 8.72 12.21
CA ARG A 142 -0.07 10.07 12.38
C ARG A 142 1.01 11.15 12.40
N ARG A 143 2.12 10.90 13.09
CA ARG A 143 3.30 11.77 13.08
C ARG A 143 3.88 11.94 11.68
N ILE A 144 4.05 10.84 10.94
CA ILE A 144 4.59 10.85 9.58
C ILE A 144 3.68 11.62 8.63
N VAL A 145 2.38 11.31 8.56
CA VAL A 145 1.46 11.99 7.63
C VAL A 145 1.37 13.48 7.89
N THR A 146 1.47 13.89 9.16
CA THR A 146 1.44 15.30 9.56
C THR A 146 2.73 16.03 9.14
N THR A 147 3.89 15.41 9.31
CA THR A 147 5.18 16.05 9.05
C THR A 147 5.67 15.87 7.61
N TYR A 148 5.10 14.94 6.85
CA TYR A 148 5.48 14.62 5.47
C TYR A 148 5.61 15.86 4.56
N PRO A 149 4.66 16.82 4.54
CA PRO A 149 4.72 17.95 3.61
C PRO A 149 5.95 18.86 3.79
N ASN A 150 6.63 18.79 4.93
CA ASN A 150 7.71 19.70 5.33
C ASN A 150 9.07 19.04 5.52
N ARG A 151 9.13 17.69 5.49
CA ARG A 151 10.38 16.96 5.70
C ARG A 151 11.06 16.60 4.37
N PRO A 152 12.39 16.51 4.33
CA PRO A 152 13.11 15.94 3.20
C PRO A 152 12.62 14.51 2.90
N VAL A 153 12.47 14.18 1.60
CA VAL A 153 11.82 12.93 1.19
C VAL A 153 12.66 11.70 1.52
N GLU A 154 13.99 11.77 1.32
CA GLU A 154 14.88 10.61 1.45
C GLU A 154 14.97 10.04 2.89
N PRO A 155 15.25 10.84 3.95
CA PRO A 155 15.23 10.34 5.32
C PRO A 155 13.86 9.79 5.72
N LEU A 156 12.79 10.46 5.28
CA LEU A 156 11.42 10.03 5.54
C LEU A 156 11.11 8.69 4.87
N PHE A 157 11.61 8.45 3.66
CA PHE A 157 11.45 7.19 2.94
C PHE A 157 12.00 6.00 3.75
N HIS A 158 13.21 6.16 4.33
CA HIS A 158 13.81 5.12 5.16
C HIS A 158 13.01 4.82 6.42
N GLU A 159 12.52 5.87 7.09
CA GLU A 159 11.67 5.74 8.29
C GLU A 159 10.37 4.99 7.98
N VAL A 160 9.65 5.41 6.94
CA VAL A 160 8.38 4.78 6.52
C VAL A 160 8.59 3.34 6.09
N ARG A 161 9.70 3.05 5.38
CA ARG A 161 10.04 1.68 4.98
C ARG A 161 10.25 0.77 6.19
N GLY A 162 10.89 1.26 7.24
CA GLY A 162 11.07 0.51 8.49
C GLY A 162 9.73 0.16 9.14
N LEU A 163 8.84 1.14 9.26
CA LEU A 163 7.50 0.92 9.82
C LEU A 163 6.64 -0.01 8.95
N ARG A 164 6.71 0.13 7.61
CA ARG A 164 6.02 -0.78 6.68
C ARG A 164 6.48 -2.22 6.86
N ASN A 165 7.80 -2.46 6.95
CA ASN A 165 8.35 -3.79 7.16
C ASN A 165 7.85 -4.36 8.50
N ARG A 166 7.82 -3.53 9.55
CA ARG A 166 7.27 -3.92 10.85
C ARG A 166 5.80 -4.32 10.76
N ALA A 167 4.98 -3.56 10.03
CA ALA A 167 3.57 -3.91 9.81
C ALA A 167 3.42 -5.24 9.05
N PHE A 168 4.27 -5.52 8.07
CA PHE A 168 4.28 -6.78 7.34
C PHE A 168 4.68 -7.96 8.23
N GLU A 169 5.74 -7.82 9.04
CA GLU A 169 6.14 -8.84 10.03
C GLU A 169 5.01 -9.17 11.01
N LEU A 170 4.27 -8.14 11.46
CA LEU A 170 3.12 -8.35 12.34
C LEU A 170 2.00 -9.10 11.63
N LEU A 171 1.72 -8.81 10.35
CA LEU A 171 0.72 -9.50 9.52
C LEU A 171 1.07 -10.97 9.25
N GLU A 172 2.36 -11.34 9.22
CA GLU A 172 2.81 -12.73 9.06
C GLU A 172 2.65 -13.56 10.34
N GLY A 173 2.41 -12.90 11.48
CA GLY A 173 2.22 -13.52 12.77
C GLY A 173 0.80 -14.03 13.01
N ARG A 174 0.43 -14.14 14.28
CA ARG A 174 -0.92 -14.54 14.72
C ARG A 174 -1.54 -13.41 15.52
N GLN A 175 -2.61 -12.86 15.01
CA GLN A 175 -3.37 -11.78 15.65
C GLN A 175 -4.86 -12.02 15.57
N PRO A 176 -5.65 -11.45 16.49
CA PRO A 176 -7.10 -11.42 16.38
C PRO A 176 -7.57 -10.75 15.07
N PRO A 177 -8.73 -11.17 14.50
CA PRO A 177 -9.21 -10.66 13.22
C PRO A 177 -9.36 -9.12 13.14
N HIS A 178 -9.75 -8.45 14.23
CA HIS A 178 -9.86 -6.99 14.26
C HIS A 178 -8.48 -6.31 14.10
N PHE A 179 -7.43 -6.80 14.78
CA PHE A 179 -6.07 -6.30 14.56
C PHE A 179 -5.53 -6.63 13.17
N THR A 180 -5.95 -7.74 12.56
CA THR A 180 -5.59 -8.06 11.18
C THR A 180 -6.09 -6.98 10.22
N SER A 181 -7.35 -6.55 10.35
CA SER A 181 -7.92 -5.46 9.54
C SER A 181 -7.15 -4.16 9.75
N ASP A 182 -6.92 -3.76 11.01
CA ASP A 182 -6.22 -2.54 11.38
C ASP A 182 -4.76 -2.54 10.87
N LEU A 183 -4.07 -3.68 10.94
CA LEU A 183 -2.74 -3.85 10.38
C LEU A 183 -2.72 -3.73 8.85
N TYR A 184 -3.75 -4.23 8.15
CA TYR A 184 -3.86 -4.01 6.71
C TYR A 184 -4.11 -2.53 6.38
N VAL A 185 -4.90 -1.79 7.18
CA VAL A 185 -5.04 -0.33 7.03
C VAL A 185 -3.69 0.33 7.22
N ALA A 186 -2.96 0.04 8.30
CA ALA A 186 -1.66 0.60 8.60
C ALA A 186 -0.63 0.30 7.47
N ALA A 187 -0.54 -0.95 7.04
CA ALA A 187 0.33 -1.37 5.93
C ALA A 187 -0.03 -0.67 4.62
N GLY A 188 -1.32 -0.54 4.32
CA GLY A 188 -1.82 0.17 3.15
C GLY A 188 -1.48 1.66 3.17
N VAL A 189 -1.65 2.34 4.30
CA VAL A 189 -1.24 3.73 4.49
C VAL A 189 0.26 3.88 4.31
N LEU A 190 1.08 3.06 4.94
CA LEU A 190 2.55 3.11 4.84
C LEU A 190 3.04 2.84 3.41
N CYS A 191 2.46 1.87 2.69
CA CYS A 191 2.73 1.64 1.28
C CYS A 191 2.30 2.84 0.42
N GLY A 192 1.17 3.47 0.72
CA GLY A 192 0.70 4.67 0.05
C GLY A 192 1.66 5.87 0.26
N ILE A 193 2.17 6.05 1.47
CA ILE A 193 3.19 7.08 1.77
C ILE A 193 4.48 6.80 0.99
N LEU A 194 4.95 5.53 0.96
CA LEU A 194 6.12 5.14 0.16
C LEU A 194 5.90 5.34 -1.34
N ALA A 195 4.69 5.08 -1.85
CA ALA A 195 4.33 5.36 -3.23
C ALA A 195 4.44 6.87 -3.54
N ASN A 196 3.90 7.73 -2.66
CA ASN A 196 4.03 9.18 -2.81
C ASN A 196 5.49 9.64 -2.73
N ALA A 197 6.27 9.09 -1.79
CA ALA A 197 7.69 9.41 -1.66
C ALA A 197 8.50 8.95 -2.89
N SER A 198 8.20 7.77 -3.44
CA SER A 198 8.81 7.29 -4.69
C SER A 198 8.49 8.21 -5.86
N PHE A 199 7.25 8.70 -5.94
CA PHE A 199 6.82 9.69 -6.92
C PHE A 199 7.55 11.04 -6.72
N ASP A 200 7.65 11.56 -5.51
CA ASP A 200 8.38 12.79 -5.18
C ASP A 200 9.87 12.71 -5.58
N LEU A 201 10.46 11.49 -5.53
CA LEU A 201 11.83 11.19 -5.99
C LEU A 201 11.92 10.89 -7.50
N GLY A 202 10.84 11.00 -8.26
CA GLY A 202 10.79 10.75 -9.70
C GLY A 202 10.84 9.26 -10.10
N ARG A 203 10.60 8.34 -9.17
CA ARG A 203 10.62 6.90 -9.38
C ARG A 203 9.20 6.36 -9.64
N TYR A 204 8.66 6.64 -10.82
CA TYR A 204 7.27 6.34 -11.19
C TYR A 204 6.91 4.86 -11.10
N GLU A 205 7.76 3.96 -11.59
CA GLU A 205 7.51 2.50 -11.54
C GLU A 205 7.46 1.98 -10.10
N ALA A 206 8.36 2.45 -9.24
CA ALA A 206 8.34 2.13 -7.83
C ALA A 206 7.07 2.69 -7.14
N ALA A 207 6.67 3.93 -7.48
CA ALA A 207 5.45 4.52 -6.97
C ALA A 207 4.20 3.70 -7.34
N GLU A 208 4.10 3.24 -8.59
CA GLU A 208 3.00 2.39 -9.05
C GLU A 208 2.97 1.03 -8.34
N THR A 209 4.13 0.41 -8.14
CA THR A 209 4.23 -0.88 -7.44
C THR A 209 3.79 -0.75 -5.98
N GLN A 210 4.27 0.27 -5.28
CA GLN A 210 3.87 0.55 -3.90
C GLN A 210 2.38 0.90 -3.79
N ALA A 211 1.83 1.66 -4.75
CA ALA A 211 0.42 2.01 -4.79
C ALA A 211 -0.48 0.79 -5.06
N ARG A 212 -0.03 -0.19 -5.88
CA ARG A 212 -0.75 -1.47 -6.04
C ARG A 212 -0.81 -2.26 -4.73
N THR A 213 0.30 -2.34 -4.01
CA THR A 213 0.34 -2.99 -2.69
C THR A 213 -0.55 -2.27 -1.68
N ALA A 214 -0.52 -0.93 -1.67
CA ALA A 214 -1.40 -0.12 -0.82
C ALA A 214 -2.89 -0.40 -1.10
N PHE A 215 -3.25 -0.50 -2.38
CA PHE A 215 -4.62 -0.78 -2.80
C PHE A 215 -5.06 -2.19 -2.37
N MET A 216 -4.21 -3.20 -2.58
CA MET A 216 -4.47 -4.57 -2.11
C MET A 216 -4.69 -4.62 -0.59
N CYS A 217 -3.87 -3.92 0.20
CA CYS A 217 -4.07 -3.85 1.65
C CYS A 217 -5.40 -3.18 2.01
N ALA A 218 -5.79 -2.11 1.31
CA ALA A 218 -7.07 -1.44 1.49
C ALA A 218 -8.27 -2.35 1.12
N GLU A 219 -8.12 -3.22 0.12
CA GLU A 219 -9.11 -4.24 -0.24
C GLU A 219 -9.25 -5.29 0.86
N LEU A 220 -8.13 -5.82 1.37
CA LEU A 220 -8.14 -6.82 2.45
C LEU A 220 -8.70 -6.26 3.76
N ALA A 221 -8.49 -4.99 4.03
CA ALA A 221 -9.06 -4.29 5.18
C ALA A 221 -10.55 -3.92 5.00
N GLY A 222 -11.09 -3.95 3.78
CA GLY A 222 -12.43 -3.46 3.49
C GLY A 222 -12.59 -1.93 3.64
N HIS A 223 -11.49 -1.14 3.62
CA HIS A 223 -11.48 0.27 3.98
C HIS A 223 -11.69 1.17 2.75
N ASN A 224 -12.91 1.67 2.54
CA ASN A 224 -13.28 2.44 1.34
C ASN A 224 -12.54 3.78 1.22
N GLY A 225 -12.35 4.52 2.31
CA GLY A 225 -11.59 5.78 2.29
C GLY A 225 -10.15 5.58 1.81
N LEU A 226 -9.49 4.52 2.27
CA LEU A 226 -8.13 4.21 1.82
C LEU A 226 -8.10 3.76 0.35
N ARG A 227 -9.08 2.97 -0.12
CA ARG A 227 -9.23 2.60 -1.55
C ARG A 227 -9.35 3.85 -2.42
N ALA A 228 -10.24 4.78 -2.07
CA ALA A 228 -10.44 6.04 -2.77
C ALA A 228 -9.16 6.90 -2.76
N TRP A 229 -8.49 7.01 -1.62
CA TRP A 229 -7.26 7.77 -1.49
C TRP A 229 -6.13 7.22 -2.36
N VAL A 230 -5.95 5.88 -2.36
CA VAL A 230 -4.93 5.21 -3.17
C VAL A 230 -5.22 5.35 -4.66
N ARG A 231 -6.49 5.25 -5.10
CA ARG A 231 -6.86 5.54 -6.49
C ARG A 231 -6.51 6.97 -6.88
N GLY A 232 -6.75 7.95 -6.00
CA GLY A 232 -6.30 9.32 -6.21
C GLY A 232 -4.78 9.45 -6.32
N LEU A 233 -4.01 8.68 -5.55
CA LEU A 233 -2.56 8.65 -5.67
C LEU A 233 -2.10 8.04 -7.01
N GLN A 234 -2.68 6.92 -7.42
CA GLN A 234 -2.42 6.30 -8.73
C GLN A 234 -2.76 7.25 -9.89
N ALA A 235 -3.89 7.96 -9.78
CA ALA A 235 -4.28 8.98 -10.76
C ALA A 235 -3.29 10.15 -10.82
N LEU A 236 -2.79 10.61 -9.66
CA LEU A 236 -1.77 11.66 -9.59
C LEU A 236 -0.45 11.23 -10.24
N VAL A 237 0.01 10.01 -9.97
CA VAL A 237 1.22 9.44 -10.59
C VAL A 237 1.05 9.35 -12.11
N ALA A 238 -0.11 8.90 -12.59
CA ALA A 238 -0.42 8.83 -14.02
C ALA A 238 -0.48 10.22 -14.67
N TYR A 239 -1.10 11.20 -14.02
CA TYR A 239 -1.16 12.59 -14.48
C TYR A 239 0.25 13.19 -14.69
N TRP A 240 1.12 13.10 -13.69
CA TRP A 240 2.49 13.60 -13.78
C TRP A 240 3.38 12.76 -14.71
N GLY A 241 3.00 11.52 -14.96
CA GLY A 241 3.61 10.62 -15.95
C GLY A 241 3.17 10.89 -17.40
N GLY A 242 2.35 11.93 -17.66
CA GLY A 242 1.83 12.26 -19.00
C GLY A 242 0.75 11.32 -19.50
N ARG A 243 0.14 10.51 -18.62
CA ARG A 243 -0.92 9.54 -18.94
C ARG A 243 -2.29 10.02 -18.46
N ALA A 244 -2.69 11.21 -18.94
CA ALA A 244 -3.90 11.90 -18.48
C ALA A 244 -5.18 11.04 -18.62
N ALA A 245 -5.36 10.31 -19.72
CA ALA A 245 -6.51 9.41 -19.90
C ALA A 245 -6.53 8.26 -18.86
N VAL A 246 -5.36 7.78 -18.41
CA VAL A 246 -5.27 6.81 -17.32
C VAL A 246 -5.63 7.46 -15.99
N ALA A 247 -5.19 8.70 -15.77
CA ALA A 247 -5.53 9.44 -14.56
C ALA A 247 -7.05 9.65 -14.41
N VAL A 248 -7.75 9.97 -15.50
CA VAL A 248 -9.23 10.07 -15.51
C VAL A 248 -9.86 8.76 -15.07
N ARG A 249 -9.52 7.63 -15.71
CA ARG A 249 -10.10 6.32 -15.38
C ARG A 249 -9.83 5.90 -13.93
N LEU A 250 -8.64 6.19 -13.41
CA LEU A 250 -8.30 5.88 -12.02
C LEU A 250 -9.08 6.75 -11.03
N ALA A 251 -9.29 8.04 -11.36
CA ALA A 251 -10.11 8.93 -10.55
C ALA A 251 -11.58 8.48 -10.54
N ASP A 252 -12.13 8.09 -11.68
CA ASP A 252 -13.49 7.53 -11.78
C ASP A 252 -13.62 6.24 -10.95
N SER A 253 -12.69 5.30 -11.12
CA SER A 253 -12.66 4.07 -10.31
C SER A 253 -12.51 4.34 -8.80
N GLY A 254 -11.87 5.45 -8.41
CA GLY A 254 -11.78 5.87 -7.01
C GLY A 254 -13.11 6.38 -6.46
N ALA A 255 -13.91 7.03 -7.28
CA ALA A 255 -15.22 7.57 -6.90
C ALA A 255 -16.26 6.47 -6.60
N ASP A 256 -16.05 5.25 -7.12
CA ASP A 256 -16.91 4.09 -6.82
C ASP A 256 -16.82 3.63 -5.35
N PHE A 257 -15.74 3.97 -4.65
CA PHE A 257 -15.56 3.66 -3.25
C PHE A 257 -16.14 4.76 -2.36
N SER A 258 -17.40 4.83 -2.17
CA SER A 258 -18.09 5.86 -1.38
C SER A 258 -17.65 5.89 0.10
N PRO A 259 -16.57 6.60 0.48
CA PRO A 259 -16.28 6.83 1.91
C PRO A 259 -17.37 7.70 2.52
N GLU A 260 -17.75 7.42 3.77
CA GLU A 260 -18.81 8.14 4.46
C GLU A 260 -18.39 9.59 4.80
N SER A 261 -17.07 9.84 4.90
CA SER A 261 -16.51 11.11 5.31
C SER A 261 -15.16 11.36 4.64
N GLY A 262 -14.61 12.55 4.84
CA GLY A 262 -13.29 12.92 4.40
C GLY A 262 -13.20 13.54 3.01
N THR A 263 -11.98 13.85 2.60
CA THR A 263 -11.68 14.70 1.44
C THR A 263 -11.29 13.95 0.17
N ALA A 264 -11.38 12.60 0.18
CA ALA A 264 -10.92 11.77 -0.93
C ALA A 264 -11.68 12.04 -2.24
N HIS A 265 -13.02 12.24 -2.18
CA HIS A 265 -13.83 12.55 -3.36
C HIS A 265 -13.46 13.89 -3.99
N ILE A 266 -13.24 14.91 -3.17
CA ILE A 266 -12.82 16.24 -3.64
C ILE A 266 -11.47 16.14 -4.36
N ARG A 267 -10.54 15.34 -3.81
CA ARG A 267 -9.25 15.08 -4.42
C ARG A 267 -9.38 14.37 -5.77
N LEU A 268 -10.23 13.35 -5.86
CA LEU A 268 -10.47 12.59 -7.10
C LEU A 268 -11.04 13.48 -8.19
N ALA A 269 -12.09 14.28 -7.89
CA ALA A 269 -12.69 15.24 -8.83
C ALA A 269 -11.67 16.28 -9.28
N SER A 270 -10.86 16.82 -8.36
CA SER A 270 -9.82 17.80 -8.67
C SER A 270 -8.69 17.24 -9.54
N ILE A 271 -8.27 15.98 -9.34
CA ILE A 271 -7.28 15.31 -10.20
C ILE A 271 -7.88 15.05 -11.59
N LYS A 272 -9.12 14.62 -11.64
CA LYS A 272 -9.88 14.39 -12.88
C LYS A 272 -9.97 15.67 -13.71
N ALA A 273 -10.28 16.82 -13.08
CA ALA A 273 -10.29 18.13 -13.73
C ALA A 273 -8.94 18.48 -14.38
N ARG A 274 -7.84 18.31 -13.63
CA ARG A 274 -6.48 18.53 -14.15
C ARG A 274 -6.14 17.61 -15.33
N ALA A 275 -6.56 16.35 -15.25
CA ALA A 275 -6.33 15.37 -16.31
C ALA A 275 -7.12 15.69 -17.59
N TYR A 276 -8.37 16.11 -17.46
CA TYR A 276 -9.17 16.61 -18.60
C TYR A 276 -8.58 17.89 -19.18
N GLY A 277 -8.05 18.79 -18.35
CA GLY A 277 -7.32 19.96 -18.84
C GLY A 277 -6.14 19.57 -19.73
N GLN A 278 -5.30 18.58 -19.32
CA GLN A 278 -4.21 18.07 -20.14
C GLN A 278 -4.68 17.44 -21.46
N LEU A 279 -5.86 16.87 -21.48
CA LEU A 279 -6.48 16.29 -22.69
C LEU A 279 -7.18 17.33 -23.57
N ASN A 280 -7.19 18.61 -23.14
CA ASN A 280 -7.92 19.72 -23.78
C ASN A 280 -9.45 19.47 -23.87
N HIS A 281 -10.00 18.72 -22.90
CA HIS A 281 -11.44 18.47 -22.75
C HIS A 281 -12.05 19.51 -21.81
N SER A 282 -12.30 20.70 -22.34
CA SER A 282 -12.65 21.89 -21.54
C SER A 282 -13.97 21.72 -20.76
N THR A 283 -15.00 21.17 -21.40
CA THR A 283 -16.33 20.97 -20.78
C THR A 283 -16.23 20.04 -19.58
N GLU A 284 -15.55 18.90 -19.74
CA GLU A 284 -15.37 17.90 -18.71
C GLU A 284 -14.47 18.41 -17.58
N ALA A 285 -13.44 19.18 -17.91
CA ALA A 285 -12.56 19.80 -16.93
C ALA A 285 -13.33 20.79 -16.03
N ILE A 286 -14.13 21.68 -16.62
CA ILE A 286 -14.94 22.65 -15.87
C ILE A 286 -16.03 21.94 -15.06
N THR A 287 -16.65 20.89 -15.60
CA THR A 287 -17.63 20.10 -14.86
C THR A 287 -16.99 19.45 -13.63
N ALA A 288 -15.83 18.83 -13.78
CA ALA A 288 -15.12 18.21 -12.66
C ALA A 288 -14.63 19.21 -11.59
N LEU A 289 -14.31 20.46 -11.98
CA LEU A 289 -14.05 21.55 -11.02
C LEU A 289 -15.28 21.88 -10.18
N ARG A 290 -16.44 22.02 -10.81
CA ARG A 290 -17.72 22.28 -10.12
C ARG A 290 -18.11 21.13 -9.20
N ASP A 291 -17.90 19.89 -9.65
CA ASP A 291 -18.13 18.71 -8.82
C ASP A 291 -17.28 18.77 -7.55
N ALA A 292 -15.99 19.12 -7.66
CA ALA A 292 -15.11 19.27 -6.52
C ALA A 292 -15.53 20.42 -5.57
N GLU A 293 -16.07 21.52 -6.10
CA GLU A 293 -16.62 22.63 -5.31
C GLU A 293 -17.89 22.20 -4.56
N ASN A 294 -18.85 21.60 -5.25
CA ASN A 294 -20.07 21.08 -4.65
C ASN A 294 -19.78 20.02 -3.54
N MET A 295 -18.82 19.12 -3.78
CA MET A 295 -18.41 18.15 -2.77
C MET A 295 -17.77 18.83 -1.54
N ARG A 296 -17.09 19.95 -1.74
CA ARG A 296 -16.52 20.74 -0.62
C ARG A 296 -17.60 21.40 0.23
N GLU A 297 -18.66 21.92 -0.37
CA GLU A 297 -19.79 22.52 0.34
C GLU A 297 -20.56 21.50 1.18
N LEU A 298 -20.60 20.25 0.70
CA LEU A 298 -21.30 19.14 1.37
C LEU A 298 -20.40 18.38 2.37
N LEU A 299 -19.14 18.80 2.54
CA LEU A 299 -18.19 18.11 3.41
C LEU A 299 -18.67 18.13 4.86
N THR A 300 -18.81 16.96 5.45
CA THR A 300 -19.06 16.77 6.87
C THR A 300 -17.77 16.62 7.66
N ASP A 301 -17.77 17.01 8.92
CA ASP A 301 -16.63 16.84 9.82
C ASP A 301 -16.32 15.35 10.01
N GLY A 302 -15.03 15.06 10.06
CA GLY A 302 -14.50 13.71 10.21
C GLY A 302 -13.75 13.24 8.96
N ASP A 303 -12.68 12.52 9.18
CA ASP A 303 -11.95 11.81 8.13
C ASP A 303 -11.61 10.42 8.67
N ASP A 304 -11.90 9.38 7.92
CA ASP A 304 -11.55 8.00 8.24
C ASP A 304 -10.07 7.69 8.02
N LEU A 305 -9.30 8.68 7.54
CA LEU A 305 -7.87 8.62 7.32
C LEU A 305 -7.10 9.52 8.31
N PRO A 306 -5.81 9.25 8.55
CA PRO A 306 -5.02 9.98 9.57
C PRO A 306 -4.82 11.49 9.34
N GLY A 307 -5.42 12.09 8.33
CA GLY A 307 -5.25 13.51 8.01
C GLY A 307 -3.87 13.84 7.39
N GLY A 308 -3.31 15.00 7.72
CA GLY A 308 -1.98 15.41 7.23
C GLY A 308 -1.86 15.37 5.70
N MET A 309 -0.87 14.64 5.17
CA MET A 309 -0.69 14.48 3.71
C MET A 309 -1.85 13.73 3.03
N MET A 310 -2.63 12.97 3.79
CA MET A 310 -3.75 12.19 3.25
C MET A 310 -5.02 13.03 3.07
N ALA A 311 -5.16 14.14 3.79
CA ALA A 311 -6.22 15.11 3.60
C ALA A 311 -6.01 15.96 2.34
N PHE A 312 -7.10 16.44 1.77
CA PHE A 312 -7.10 17.34 0.63
C PHE A 312 -7.71 18.70 1.04
N PRO A 313 -6.90 19.61 1.62
CA PRO A 313 -7.37 20.89 2.14
C PRO A 313 -7.76 21.85 1.01
N PHE A 314 -8.45 22.94 1.35
CA PHE A 314 -9.03 23.87 0.36
C PHE A 314 -7.95 24.60 -0.46
N GLU A 315 -6.86 25.02 0.15
CA GLU A 315 -5.73 25.63 -0.57
C GLU A 315 -5.15 24.70 -1.66
N LYS A 316 -5.15 23.40 -1.42
CA LYS A 316 -4.72 22.40 -2.41
C LYS A 316 -5.75 22.23 -3.53
N GLN A 317 -7.05 22.35 -3.23
CA GLN A 317 -8.12 22.35 -4.22
C GLN A 317 -7.98 23.58 -5.14
N ARG A 318 -7.74 24.78 -4.59
CA ARG A 318 -7.52 26.00 -5.36
C ARG A 318 -6.28 25.90 -6.26
N PHE A 319 -5.17 25.36 -5.73
CA PHE A 319 -3.99 25.05 -6.54
C PHE A 319 -4.31 24.09 -7.70
N TYR A 320 -5.13 23.05 -7.48
CA TYR A 320 -5.51 22.13 -8.56
C TYR A 320 -6.43 22.79 -9.59
N ALA A 321 -7.31 23.67 -9.16
CA ALA A 321 -8.14 24.48 -10.06
C ALA A 321 -7.28 25.39 -10.97
N SER A 322 -6.30 26.08 -10.39
CA SER A 322 -5.33 26.87 -11.16
C SER A 322 -4.61 26.03 -12.22
N SER A 323 -4.07 24.86 -11.82
CA SER A 323 -3.44 23.94 -12.77
C SER A 323 -4.37 23.51 -13.90
N THR A 324 -5.66 23.31 -13.61
CA THR A 324 -6.68 22.95 -14.61
C THR A 324 -6.85 24.08 -15.62
N HIS A 325 -7.08 25.31 -15.14
CA HIS A 325 -7.26 26.49 -16.00
C HIS A 325 -6.04 26.78 -16.87
N LEU A 326 -4.81 26.60 -16.35
CA LEU A 326 -3.60 26.72 -17.16
C LEU A 326 -3.55 25.75 -18.34
N TRP A 327 -4.01 24.51 -18.16
CA TRP A 327 -4.08 23.54 -19.25
C TRP A 327 -5.16 23.88 -20.29
N LEU A 328 -6.22 24.60 -19.90
CA LEU A 328 -7.27 25.04 -20.81
C LEU A 328 -6.83 26.21 -21.70
N GLY A 329 -5.66 26.80 -21.44
CA GLY A 329 -5.00 27.74 -22.33
C GLY A 329 -5.33 29.21 -22.07
N PRO A 330 -4.99 30.11 -23.05
CA PRO A 330 -4.95 31.54 -22.84
C PRO A 330 -6.29 32.18 -22.40
N ALA A 331 -7.42 31.63 -22.81
CA ALA A 331 -8.73 32.14 -22.43
C ALA A 331 -9.07 31.99 -20.93
N HIS A 332 -8.30 31.17 -20.20
CA HIS A 332 -8.51 30.82 -18.80
C HIS A 332 -7.37 31.30 -17.87
N LEU A 333 -6.51 32.22 -18.35
CA LEU A 333 -5.36 32.68 -17.54
C LEU A 333 -5.79 33.54 -16.34
N GLU A 334 -6.90 34.25 -16.44
CA GLU A 334 -7.43 35.08 -15.34
C GLU A 334 -7.92 34.18 -14.19
N GLU A 335 -8.68 33.15 -14.50
CA GLU A 335 -9.15 32.16 -13.52
C GLU A 335 -7.97 31.34 -12.94
N ALA A 336 -6.97 31.02 -13.77
CA ALA A 336 -5.76 30.36 -13.31
C ALA A 336 -4.98 31.21 -12.32
N GLU A 337 -4.81 32.50 -12.61
CA GLU A 337 -4.14 33.47 -11.72
C GLU A 337 -4.89 33.64 -10.42
N ALA A 338 -6.20 33.91 -10.48
CA ALA A 338 -7.02 34.09 -9.29
C ALA A 338 -6.98 32.88 -8.35
N ALA A 339 -7.11 31.65 -8.90
CA ALA A 339 -7.07 30.43 -8.13
C ALA A 339 -5.67 30.17 -7.54
N ALA A 340 -4.60 30.47 -8.27
CA ALA A 340 -3.23 30.32 -7.79
C ALA A 340 -2.87 31.33 -6.70
N ASP A 341 -3.26 32.59 -6.86
CA ASP A 341 -3.02 33.66 -5.89
C ASP A 341 -3.73 33.40 -4.57
N GLU A 342 -5.00 32.96 -4.63
CA GLU A 342 -5.75 32.50 -3.45
C GLU A 342 -5.05 31.32 -2.76
N ALA A 343 -4.63 30.30 -3.50
CA ALA A 343 -3.93 29.15 -2.94
C ALA A 343 -2.60 29.57 -2.27
N VAL A 344 -1.80 30.43 -2.90
CA VAL A 344 -0.54 30.94 -2.35
C VAL A 344 -0.80 31.71 -1.06
N SER A 345 -1.77 32.62 -1.05
CA SER A 345 -2.14 33.41 0.12
C SER A 345 -2.55 32.53 1.30
N MET A 346 -3.32 31.48 1.05
CA MET A 346 -3.74 30.52 2.08
C MET A 346 -2.55 29.70 2.63
N PHE A 347 -1.66 29.22 1.77
CA PHE A 347 -0.45 28.52 2.20
C PHE A 347 0.47 29.41 3.04
N GLU A 348 0.60 30.69 2.69
CA GLU A 348 1.43 31.67 3.42
C GLU A 348 0.85 32.04 4.78
N SER A 349 -0.47 32.13 4.88
CA SER A 349 -1.16 32.43 6.14
C SER A 349 -1.03 31.30 7.18
N ALA A 350 -0.74 30.06 6.73
CA ALA A 350 -0.51 28.94 7.62
C ALA A 350 0.77 29.12 8.46
N PRO A 351 0.79 28.68 9.73
CA PRO A 351 2.01 28.66 10.55
C PRO A 351 3.16 27.96 9.82
N PRO A 352 4.42 28.44 9.92
CA PRO A 352 5.56 27.91 9.16
C PRO A 352 5.73 26.38 9.27
N GLN A 353 5.42 25.80 10.42
CA GLN A 353 5.52 24.36 10.69
C GLN A 353 4.42 23.54 10.00
N LYS A 354 3.31 24.18 9.62
CA LYS A 354 2.17 23.56 8.95
C LYS A 354 2.12 23.84 7.45
N ARG A 355 3.01 24.72 6.93
CA ARG A 355 3.07 25.04 5.51
C ARG A 355 3.41 23.82 4.68
N ARG A 356 2.68 23.58 3.62
CA ARG A 356 2.90 22.50 2.68
C ARG A 356 3.85 22.99 1.56
N LEU A 357 5.16 22.93 1.83
CA LEU A 357 6.17 23.59 0.99
C LEU A 357 6.15 23.13 -0.48
N GLY A 358 5.93 21.85 -0.75
CA GLY A 358 5.85 21.32 -2.11
C GLY A 358 4.63 21.84 -2.86
N GLU A 359 3.44 21.79 -2.24
CA GLU A 359 2.20 22.29 -2.84
C GLU A 359 2.22 23.80 -3.02
N MET A 360 2.75 24.55 -2.05
CA MET A 360 2.92 25.99 -2.15
C MET A 360 3.87 26.36 -3.31
N SER A 361 4.98 25.63 -3.48
CA SER A 361 5.89 25.87 -4.61
C SER A 361 5.20 25.60 -5.95
N LEU A 362 4.36 24.57 -6.06
CA LEU A 362 3.58 24.32 -7.27
C LEU A 362 2.53 25.39 -7.55
N ALA A 363 1.82 25.86 -6.51
CA ALA A 363 0.87 26.97 -6.65
C ALA A 363 1.54 28.27 -7.11
N ARG A 364 2.73 28.59 -6.55
CA ARG A 364 3.56 29.73 -7.02
C ARG A 364 4.00 29.58 -8.47
N MET A 365 4.37 28.39 -8.88
CA MET A 365 4.75 28.13 -10.27
C MET A 365 3.56 28.23 -11.22
N ASP A 366 2.36 27.84 -10.79
CA ASP A 366 1.13 28.03 -11.56
C ASP A 366 0.79 29.52 -11.67
N LEU A 367 0.95 30.30 -10.58
CA LEU A 367 0.80 31.75 -10.58
C LEU A 367 1.81 32.43 -11.52
N ALA A 368 3.07 31.97 -11.50
CA ALA A 368 4.10 32.47 -12.40
C ALA A 368 3.77 32.18 -13.87
N LEU A 369 3.25 30.99 -14.20
CA LEU A 369 2.84 30.66 -15.57
C LEU A 369 1.63 31.48 -16.04
N ALA A 370 0.64 31.71 -15.17
CA ALA A 370 -0.51 32.54 -15.48
C ALA A 370 -0.09 34.00 -15.76
N ARG A 371 0.74 34.58 -14.90
CA ARG A 371 1.28 35.96 -15.07
C ARG A 371 2.15 36.09 -16.31
N LEU A 372 3.03 35.08 -16.56
CA LEU A 372 3.81 35.09 -17.80
C LEU A 372 2.91 35.07 -19.04
N GLY A 373 1.87 34.21 -19.06
CA GLY A 373 0.92 34.16 -20.17
C GLY A 373 0.13 35.45 -20.38
N ARG A 374 -0.03 36.29 -19.34
CA ARG A 374 -0.65 37.64 -19.40
C ARG A 374 0.36 38.74 -19.73
N GLY A 375 1.65 38.41 -19.86
CA GLY A 375 2.72 39.37 -20.16
C GLY A 375 3.31 40.06 -18.93
N GLU A 376 2.96 39.61 -17.71
CA GLU A 376 3.41 40.19 -16.43
C GLU A 376 4.69 39.52 -15.95
N ILE A 377 5.80 39.77 -16.68
CA ILE A 377 7.05 39.01 -16.48
C ILE A 377 7.72 39.30 -15.12
N GLU A 378 7.61 40.49 -14.57
CA GLU A 378 8.13 40.86 -13.26
C GLU A 378 7.36 40.13 -12.14
N GLY A 379 6.04 40.06 -12.26
CA GLY A 379 5.19 39.29 -11.35
C GLY A 379 5.48 37.77 -11.41
N ALA A 380 5.75 37.25 -12.60
CA ALA A 380 6.16 35.87 -12.78
C ALA A 380 7.55 35.58 -12.15
N ALA A 381 8.52 36.49 -12.37
CA ALA A 381 9.87 36.37 -11.82
C ALA A 381 9.85 36.38 -10.29
N HIS A 382 9.05 37.23 -9.66
CA HIS A 382 8.89 37.26 -8.20
C HIS A 382 8.48 35.86 -7.64
N GLN A 383 7.51 35.20 -8.25
CA GLN A 383 7.04 33.90 -7.80
C GLN A 383 8.11 32.79 -8.00
N VAL A 384 8.81 32.82 -9.13
CA VAL A 384 9.88 31.84 -9.39
C VAL A 384 11.03 32.01 -8.41
N HIS A 385 11.48 33.22 -8.09
CA HIS A 385 12.54 33.45 -7.10
C HIS A 385 12.15 32.89 -5.73
N ALA A 386 10.91 33.13 -5.27
CA ALA A 386 10.41 32.56 -4.02
C ALA A 386 10.43 31.02 -4.02
N VAL A 387 10.17 30.35 -5.17
CA VAL A 387 10.28 28.91 -5.30
C VAL A 387 11.74 28.47 -5.24
N LEU A 388 12.65 29.13 -5.94
CA LEU A 388 14.07 28.77 -5.95
C LEU A 388 14.72 28.88 -4.56
N GLU A 389 14.30 29.84 -3.75
CA GLU A 389 14.73 30.00 -2.36
C GLU A 389 14.20 28.90 -1.44
N SER A 390 12.93 28.52 -1.60
CA SER A 390 12.28 27.52 -0.75
C SER A 390 12.60 26.07 -1.15
N ASN A 391 12.86 25.80 -2.43
CA ASN A 391 13.03 24.45 -2.98
C ASN A 391 14.32 23.74 -2.52
N SER A 392 15.30 24.48 -1.98
CA SER A 392 16.50 23.90 -1.39
C SER A 392 16.22 22.97 -0.20
N ARG A 393 15.05 23.08 0.43
CA ARG A 393 14.63 22.28 1.60
C ARG A 393 13.86 21.01 1.23
N ARG A 394 13.10 21.05 0.13
CA ARG A 394 12.26 19.93 -0.33
C ARG A 394 12.06 19.99 -1.86
N GLY A 395 13.09 19.59 -2.61
CA GLY A 395 12.96 19.38 -4.06
C GLY A 395 12.14 18.13 -4.36
N THR A 396 10.99 18.28 -5.04
CA THR A 396 10.19 17.16 -5.53
C THR A 396 10.19 17.11 -7.05
N GLU A 397 9.96 15.93 -7.62
CA GLU A 397 9.88 15.74 -9.07
C GLU A 397 8.80 16.62 -9.73
N SER A 398 7.66 16.80 -9.06
CA SER A 398 6.59 17.65 -9.57
C SER A 398 7.01 19.12 -9.67
N VAL A 399 7.72 19.65 -8.66
CA VAL A 399 8.28 21.01 -8.70
C VAL A 399 9.34 21.13 -9.80
N ARG A 400 10.23 20.15 -9.92
CA ARG A 400 11.24 20.12 -10.99
C ARG A 400 10.62 20.13 -12.38
N LYS A 401 9.57 19.33 -12.62
CA LYS A 401 8.84 19.32 -13.89
C LYS A 401 8.15 20.66 -14.17
N ARG A 402 7.58 21.28 -13.15
CA ARG A 402 6.90 22.57 -13.32
C ARG A 402 7.91 23.70 -13.60
N LEU A 403 9.08 23.71 -12.95
CA LEU A 403 10.18 24.62 -13.27
C LEU A 403 10.67 24.43 -14.71
N SER A 404 10.84 23.19 -15.18
CA SER A 404 11.21 22.88 -16.55
C SER A 404 10.16 23.38 -17.56
N HIS A 405 8.89 23.19 -17.27
CA HIS A 405 7.78 23.69 -18.09
C HIS A 405 7.81 25.23 -18.16
N PHE A 406 7.96 25.90 -17.02
CA PHE A 406 8.10 27.36 -16.99
C PHE A 406 9.30 27.84 -17.83
N THR A 407 10.46 27.20 -17.69
CA THR A 407 11.67 27.53 -18.46
C THR A 407 11.43 27.45 -19.97
N SER A 408 10.75 26.38 -20.41
CA SER A 408 10.39 26.20 -21.82
C SER A 408 9.40 27.25 -22.32
N THR A 409 8.40 27.58 -21.50
CA THR A 409 7.40 28.62 -21.84
C THR A 409 8.05 30.01 -21.92
N LEU A 410 8.92 30.35 -20.95
CA LEU A 410 9.66 31.61 -20.94
C LEU A 410 10.57 31.76 -22.17
N ALA A 411 11.22 30.70 -22.62
CA ALA A 411 12.08 30.72 -23.80
C ALA A 411 11.30 31.01 -25.10
N GLN A 412 10.03 30.67 -25.16
CA GLN A 412 9.14 30.89 -26.31
C GLN A 412 8.35 32.19 -26.19
N HIS A 413 8.38 32.86 -25.04
CA HIS A 413 7.60 34.05 -24.78
C HIS A 413 8.14 35.28 -25.57
N PRO A 414 7.29 36.19 -26.10
CA PRO A 414 7.75 37.39 -26.79
C PRO A 414 8.76 38.24 -26.01
N SER A 415 8.59 38.32 -24.68
CA SER A 415 9.49 39.06 -23.78
C SER A 415 10.74 38.25 -23.37
N SER A 416 11.07 37.14 -24.02
CA SER A 416 12.20 36.25 -23.68
C SER A 416 13.58 36.93 -23.72
N THR A 417 13.70 38.05 -24.41
CA THR A 417 14.91 38.88 -24.52
C THR A 417 14.95 40.06 -23.54
N SER A 418 13.94 40.24 -22.70
CA SER A 418 13.95 41.29 -21.67
C SER A 418 15.02 41.01 -20.61
N PRO A 419 15.58 42.04 -19.95
CA PRO A 419 16.55 41.87 -18.87
C PRO A 419 16.03 40.95 -17.75
N THR A 420 14.76 41.09 -17.37
CA THR A 420 14.10 40.24 -16.37
C THR A 420 14.07 38.78 -16.81
N ALA A 421 13.73 38.50 -18.07
CA ALA A 421 13.71 37.11 -18.60
C ALA A 421 15.10 36.49 -18.66
N ILE A 422 16.12 37.27 -19.02
CA ILE A 422 17.52 36.81 -19.06
C ILE A 422 17.98 36.44 -17.65
N GLY A 423 17.83 37.36 -16.67
CA GLY A 423 18.22 37.09 -15.28
C GLY A 423 17.45 35.91 -14.67
N LEU A 424 16.17 35.74 -15.01
CA LEU A 424 15.39 34.62 -14.54
C LEU A 424 15.87 33.28 -15.11
N ARG A 425 16.25 33.23 -16.41
CA ARG A 425 16.85 32.04 -17.02
C ARG A 425 18.19 31.67 -16.38
N GLU A 426 19.02 32.65 -16.09
CA GLU A 426 20.30 32.42 -15.39
C GLU A 426 20.07 31.85 -13.99
N ALA A 427 19.12 32.38 -13.23
CA ALA A 427 18.73 31.85 -11.91
C ALA A 427 18.22 30.42 -11.98
N LEU A 428 17.39 30.08 -12.96
CA LEU A 428 16.86 28.72 -13.18
C LEU A 428 17.98 27.73 -13.54
N LEU A 429 18.91 28.12 -14.43
CA LEU A 429 20.06 27.31 -14.79
C LEU A 429 20.99 27.08 -13.59
N ALA A 430 21.30 28.13 -12.83
CA ALA A 430 22.11 28.02 -11.62
C ALA A 430 21.48 27.10 -10.57
N HIS A 431 20.14 27.08 -10.46
CA HIS A 431 19.42 26.15 -9.57
C HIS A 431 19.50 24.70 -10.06
N GLN A 432 19.36 24.45 -11.36
CA GLN A 432 19.48 23.11 -11.94
C GLN A 432 20.87 22.50 -11.69
N HIS A 433 21.94 23.28 -11.89
CA HIS A 433 23.31 22.85 -11.62
C HIS A 433 23.56 22.47 -10.16
N ARG A 434 22.98 23.22 -9.20
CA ARG A 434 23.11 22.90 -7.78
C ARG A 434 22.33 21.65 -7.35
N SER A 435 21.26 21.32 -8.06
CA SER A 435 20.38 20.19 -7.75
C SER A 435 20.82 18.87 -8.39
N THR A 436 21.83 18.89 -9.28
CA THR A 436 22.40 17.69 -9.87
C THR A 436 23.53 17.19 -8.96
N PRO A 437 23.43 15.98 -8.35
CA PRO A 437 24.54 15.42 -7.59
C PRO A 437 25.75 15.29 -8.51
N THR A 438 26.84 15.98 -8.21
CA THR A 438 28.15 15.69 -8.80
C THR A 438 28.55 14.29 -8.38
N LEU A 439 28.51 13.33 -9.30
CA LEU A 439 29.16 12.04 -9.09
C LEU A 439 30.65 12.35 -8.77
N PRO A 440 31.20 11.83 -7.67
CA PRO A 440 32.63 11.94 -7.45
C PRO A 440 33.32 11.30 -8.64
N CYS A 441 34.17 12.06 -9.33
CA CYS A 441 35.07 11.53 -10.34
C CYS A 441 35.84 10.38 -9.71
N GLY A 442 35.61 9.16 -10.19
CA GLY A 442 36.36 7.99 -9.76
C GLY A 442 37.84 8.25 -10.00
N GLY A 443 38.57 8.55 -8.93
CA GLY A 443 40.02 8.54 -8.91
C GLY A 443 40.46 7.11 -9.15
N SER A 444 41.03 6.88 -10.34
CA SER A 444 41.85 5.72 -10.62
C SER A 444 43.00 5.67 -9.61
N GLN A 445 43.06 4.63 -8.80
CA GLN A 445 44.26 4.02 -8.30
C GLN A 445 44.12 2.50 -8.37
#